data_e35a9e78dd21a4e0287db787e5330d9d
#
_entry.id   e35a9e78dd21a4e0287db787e5330d9d
#
_cell.length_a   1.000
_cell.length_b   1.000
_cell.length_c   1.000
_cell.angle_alpha   90.00
_cell.angle_beta   90.00
_cell.angle_gamma   90.00
#
_symmetry.space_group_name_H-M   'P 1'
#
loop_
_entity.id
_entity.type
_entity.pdbx_description
1 polymer ?
#
loop_
_entity_poly.entity_id
_entity_poly.type
_entity_poly.pdbx_seq_one_letter_code
_entity_poly.pdbx_strand_id
1 'polypeptide(L)'
;GSGGSNNGSGGSGGTGGGGTLPGGFTKADVGGYRLGDPIAGDPTKVPAPGVDPNGMNCNQLLGIVRDFKTSDVAGGHPDFETYEGDDATPGLVEANLGGDRKPVYASMCEGGATMNITACPFGQQTTSKAAYDQWYRPVDGVNKQFFLYLMFDKLPSGIASFQSAHFFPLDGQGWGNHGKDADGNERNFGFTTEVHTTFKYGGAETFTFTGDDDLWVFINGKLAIDLGGLHPEVTKTIDLDASAGTLGIAKGSTYPLDLFHAERHTNASNFRVDTNFTFVNCGVIIP
;
A
#
# COMPACT_ATOMS: atom_id res chain seq x y z
N GLY A 1 -32.91 37.13 -43.07
CA GLY A 1 -33.14 36.64 -41.78
C GLY A 1 -31.84 36.05 -41.18
N SER A 2 -31.42 36.57 -40.09
CA SER A 2 -30.21 36.30 -39.36
C SER A 2 -30.17 34.88 -38.76
N GLY A 3 -29.09 34.14 -39.02
CA GLY A 3 -28.76 32.88 -38.40
C GLY A 3 -28.15 33.07 -37.02
N GLY A 4 -28.67 32.40 -36.01
CA GLY A 4 -28.10 32.30 -34.70
C GLY A 4 -27.23 31.04 -34.59
N SER A 5 -25.94 31.22 -34.31
CA SER A 5 -25.02 30.13 -34.04
C SER A 5 -25.09 29.79 -32.55
N ASN A 6 -25.56 28.60 -32.21
CA ASN A 6 -25.42 28.04 -30.87
C ASN A 6 -24.04 27.35 -30.75
N ASN A 7 -23.15 27.94 -29.99
CA ASN A 7 -21.96 27.28 -29.50
C ASN A 7 -22.33 26.33 -28.37
N GLY A 8 -22.39 25.04 -28.63
CA GLY A 8 -22.41 23.98 -27.66
C GLY A 8 -20.99 23.77 -27.13
N SER A 9 -20.76 24.20 -25.89
CA SER A 9 -19.54 23.81 -25.17
C SER A 9 -19.59 22.33 -24.83
N GLY A 10 -18.83 21.54 -25.60
CA GLY A 10 -18.62 20.15 -25.31
C GLY A 10 -17.74 20.04 -24.03
N GLY A 11 -18.31 19.44 -23.00
CA GLY A 11 -17.57 19.02 -21.84
C GLY A 11 -16.53 17.97 -22.24
N SER A 12 -15.27 18.33 -22.13
CA SER A 12 -14.14 17.43 -22.27
C SER A 12 -14.17 16.47 -21.09
N GLY A 13 -14.62 15.24 -21.32
CA GLY A 13 -14.40 14.13 -20.42
C GLY A 13 -12.91 13.88 -20.32
N GLY A 14 -12.32 14.15 -19.17
CA GLY A 14 -10.93 13.87 -18.89
C GLY A 14 -10.72 12.36 -18.85
N THR A 15 -10.22 11.79 -19.93
CA THR A 15 -9.56 10.49 -19.90
C THR A 15 -8.33 10.62 -19.03
N GLY A 16 -8.30 9.92 -17.89
CA GLY A 16 -7.14 9.83 -17.01
C GLY A 16 -5.95 9.23 -17.75
N GLY A 17 -5.28 10.04 -18.56
CA GLY A 17 -4.05 9.71 -19.23
C GLY A 17 -2.90 9.87 -18.24
N GLY A 18 -2.37 8.77 -17.74
CA GLY A 18 -1.15 8.77 -16.94
C GLY A 18 0.01 9.39 -17.71
N GLY A 19 0.28 10.68 -17.46
CA GLY A 19 1.48 11.34 -17.97
C GLY A 19 2.73 10.72 -17.35
N THR A 20 3.83 10.66 -18.09
CA THR A 20 5.12 10.19 -17.57
C THR A 20 5.90 11.37 -17.01
N LEU A 21 6.32 11.26 -15.75
CA LEU A 21 7.24 12.19 -15.09
C LEU A 21 8.70 11.85 -15.44
N PRO A 22 9.66 12.80 -15.19
CA PRO A 22 11.09 12.49 -15.32
C PRO A 22 11.47 11.21 -14.58
N GLY A 23 12.44 10.45 -15.12
CA GLY A 23 12.88 9.19 -14.53
C GLY A 23 11.91 8.01 -14.72
N GLY A 24 10.94 8.12 -15.63
CA GLY A 24 10.02 7.04 -15.98
C GLY A 24 8.92 6.80 -14.95
N PHE A 25 8.63 7.78 -14.10
CA PHE A 25 7.52 7.68 -13.15
C PHE A 25 6.17 7.87 -13.84
N THR A 26 5.22 7.05 -13.51
CA THR A 26 3.80 7.27 -13.78
C THR A 26 3.31 8.38 -12.87
N LYS A 27 2.67 9.39 -13.45
CA LYS A 27 2.09 10.49 -12.66
C LYS A 27 0.88 9.98 -11.88
N ALA A 28 0.89 10.20 -10.57
CA ALA A 28 -0.28 10.06 -9.69
C ALA A 28 -1.04 11.39 -9.57
N ASP A 29 -2.13 11.43 -8.79
CA ASP A 29 -2.86 12.69 -8.51
C ASP A 29 -1.96 13.69 -7.79
N VAL A 30 -1.14 13.16 -6.85
CA VAL A 30 -0.05 13.88 -6.19
C VAL A 30 1.17 12.98 -6.19
N GLY A 31 2.34 13.48 -6.60
CA GLY A 31 3.54 12.67 -6.73
C GLY A 31 3.52 11.72 -7.93
N GLY A 32 4.14 10.57 -7.80
CA GLY A 32 4.19 9.56 -8.85
C GLY A 32 4.72 8.22 -8.34
N TYR A 33 4.60 7.18 -9.13
CA TYR A 33 5.18 5.88 -8.83
C TYR A 33 5.85 5.26 -10.07
N ARG A 34 6.76 4.34 -9.84
CA ARG A 34 7.43 3.60 -10.91
C ARG A 34 7.69 2.18 -10.45
N LEU A 35 7.30 1.22 -11.29
CA LEU A 35 7.74 -0.16 -11.12
C LEU A 35 9.22 -0.27 -11.51
N GLY A 36 9.98 -0.95 -10.68
CA GLY A 36 11.37 -1.29 -10.95
C GLY A 36 11.52 -2.71 -11.47
N ASP A 37 12.76 -3.21 -11.42
CA ASP A 37 13.08 -4.54 -11.90
C ASP A 37 12.42 -5.66 -11.08
N PRO A 38 12.15 -6.82 -11.68
CA PRO A 38 11.73 -8.02 -10.97
C PRO A 38 12.80 -8.44 -9.93
N ILE A 39 12.33 -8.93 -8.79
CA ILE A 39 13.19 -9.41 -7.70
C ILE A 39 13.13 -10.92 -7.65
N ALA A 40 14.28 -11.59 -7.77
CA ALA A 40 14.39 -13.03 -7.57
C ALA A 40 14.84 -13.34 -6.13
N GLY A 41 14.05 -14.15 -5.43
CA GLY A 41 14.36 -14.58 -4.07
C GLY A 41 14.16 -13.49 -3.01
N ASP A 42 15.02 -13.45 -2.01
CA ASP A 42 14.93 -12.56 -0.86
C ASP A 42 15.27 -11.10 -1.25
N PRO A 43 14.30 -10.17 -1.19
CA PRO A 43 14.49 -8.79 -1.63
C PRO A 43 15.52 -8.01 -0.77
N THR A 44 15.78 -8.46 0.44
CA THR A 44 16.78 -7.81 1.33
C THR A 44 18.22 -8.05 0.87
N LYS A 45 18.42 -9.07 0.02
CA LYS A 45 19.73 -9.45 -0.53
C LYS A 45 19.99 -8.93 -1.94
N VAL A 46 18.99 -8.28 -2.53
CA VAL A 46 19.11 -7.73 -3.89
C VAL A 46 19.35 -6.22 -3.79
N PRO A 47 20.48 -5.70 -4.33
CA PRO A 47 20.71 -4.26 -4.37
C PRO A 47 19.60 -3.56 -5.17
N ALA A 48 18.96 -2.56 -4.58
CA ALA A 48 18.01 -1.73 -5.30
C ALA A 48 18.73 -0.83 -6.31
N PRO A 49 18.42 -0.90 -7.60
CA PRO A 49 19.10 -0.08 -8.60
C PRO A 49 18.77 1.41 -8.42
N GLY A 50 19.79 2.26 -8.40
CA GLY A 50 19.62 3.71 -8.55
C GLY A 50 19.11 4.47 -7.35
N VAL A 51 19.14 3.89 -6.16
CA VAL A 51 18.84 4.61 -4.91
C VAL A 51 20.13 4.92 -4.18
N ASP A 52 20.36 6.19 -3.86
CA ASP A 52 21.45 6.60 -2.98
C ASP A 52 21.10 6.21 -1.53
N PRO A 53 21.76 5.21 -0.93
CA PRO A 53 21.48 4.80 0.43
C PRO A 53 21.83 5.87 1.48
N ASN A 54 22.57 6.91 1.07
CA ASN A 54 22.96 8.03 1.91
C ASN A 54 22.22 9.34 1.55
N GLY A 55 21.26 9.29 0.61
CA GLY A 55 20.54 10.46 0.13
C GLY A 55 19.69 11.09 1.24
N MET A 56 20.09 12.27 1.69
CA MET A 56 19.41 13.04 2.74
C MET A 56 18.11 13.74 2.28
N ASN A 57 17.65 13.53 1.05
CA ASN A 57 16.42 14.10 0.53
C ASN A 57 15.49 12.99 0.06
N CYS A 58 14.84 12.36 1.01
CA CYS A 58 13.87 11.32 0.75
C CYS A 58 12.51 11.88 0.30
N ASN A 59 12.43 12.37 -0.92
CA ASN A 59 11.15 12.56 -1.59
C ASN A 59 10.67 11.28 -2.33
N GLN A 60 11.44 10.21 -2.21
CA GLN A 60 11.19 8.92 -2.87
C GLN A 60 11.40 7.80 -1.86
N LEU A 61 10.40 6.93 -1.69
CA LEU A 61 10.50 5.71 -0.90
C LEU A 61 10.62 4.51 -1.81
N LEU A 62 11.48 3.57 -1.43
CA LEU A 62 11.59 2.27 -2.06
C LEU A 62 10.72 1.28 -1.32
N GLY A 63 9.92 0.52 -2.08
CA GLY A 63 9.12 -0.59 -1.59
C GLY A 63 9.29 -1.83 -2.45
N ILE A 64 8.56 -2.86 -2.06
CA ILE A 64 8.36 -4.10 -2.79
C ILE A 64 6.89 -4.21 -3.10
N VAL A 65 6.55 -4.55 -4.34
CA VAL A 65 5.20 -4.94 -4.71
C VAL A 65 5.21 -6.39 -5.15
N ARG A 66 4.23 -7.19 -4.67
CA ARG A 66 4.06 -8.60 -5.03
C ARG A 66 2.77 -8.81 -5.75
N ASP A 67 2.87 -9.43 -6.90
CA ASP A 67 1.77 -9.79 -7.78
C ASP A 67 1.29 -11.21 -7.47
N PHE A 68 -0.01 -11.37 -7.34
CA PHE A 68 -0.68 -12.65 -7.10
C PHE A 68 -1.68 -12.93 -8.22
N LYS A 69 -1.91 -14.19 -8.50
CA LYS A 69 -3.10 -14.61 -9.24
C LYS A 69 -4.30 -14.60 -8.30
N THR A 70 -5.43 -14.16 -8.78
CA THR A 70 -6.69 -14.18 -8.03
C THR A 70 -7.28 -15.58 -7.92
N SER A 71 -8.14 -15.80 -6.94
CA SER A 71 -8.70 -17.12 -6.60
C SER A 71 -9.53 -17.74 -7.70
N ASP A 72 -10.08 -16.95 -8.60
CA ASP A 72 -10.93 -17.36 -9.72
C ASP A 72 -10.16 -18.00 -10.89
N VAL A 73 -8.81 -17.95 -10.86
CA VAL A 73 -7.96 -18.60 -11.88
C VAL A 73 -7.19 -19.79 -11.32
N ALA A 74 -6.82 -20.71 -12.19
CA ALA A 74 -6.10 -21.93 -11.79
C ALA A 74 -4.75 -21.61 -11.13
N GLY A 75 -4.56 -22.11 -9.91
CA GLY A 75 -3.37 -21.83 -9.07
C GLY A 75 -3.37 -20.44 -8.47
N GLY A 76 -4.53 -19.81 -8.38
CA GLY A 76 -4.72 -18.51 -7.73
C GLY A 76 -4.60 -18.60 -6.21
N HIS A 77 -4.21 -17.47 -5.61
CA HIS A 77 -4.10 -17.33 -4.17
C HIS A 77 -5.50 -17.17 -3.54
N PRO A 78 -5.84 -17.93 -2.49
CA PRO A 78 -7.20 -18.01 -2.00
C PRO A 78 -7.74 -16.74 -1.34
N ASP A 79 -6.88 -15.77 -1.02
CA ASP A 79 -7.30 -14.55 -0.32
C ASP A 79 -7.54 -13.35 -1.25
N PHE A 80 -7.27 -13.48 -2.58
CA PHE A 80 -7.45 -12.40 -3.55
C PHE A 80 -8.69 -12.68 -4.41
N GLU A 81 -9.59 -11.68 -4.53
CA GLU A 81 -10.92 -11.77 -5.19
C GLU A 81 -11.83 -12.85 -4.57
N THR A 82 -11.77 -13.05 -3.26
CA THR A 82 -12.55 -14.09 -2.57
C THR A 82 -13.53 -13.52 -1.55
N TYR A 83 -13.14 -12.50 -0.84
CA TYR A 83 -13.89 -11.93 0.29
C TYR A 83 -14.44 -10.56 -0.06
N GLU A 84 -15.38 -10.09 0.75
CA GLU A 84 -16.01 -8.77 0.66
C GLU A 84 -15.98 -8.12 2.04
N GLY A 85 -16.15 -6.79 2.11
CA GLY A 85 -16.26 -6.05 3.36
C GLY A 85 -16.73 -4.63 3.14
N ASP A 86 -17.37 -4.06 4.15
CA ASP A 86 -17.94 -2.70 4.07
C ASP A 86 -17.20 -1.71 4.98
N ASP A 87 -16.32 -2.18 5.87
CA ASP A 87 -15.51 -1.33 6.76
C ASP A 87 -14.29 -2.13 7.25
N ALA A 88 -13.29 -1.42 7.76
CA ALA A 88 -12.08 -2.03 8.30
C ALA A 88 -12.40 -3.05 9.41
N THR A 89 -11.65 -4.14 9.41
CA THR A 89 -11.70 -5.21 10.41
C THR A 89 -10.37 -5.25 11.19
N PRO A 90 -10.17 -4.38 12.19
CA PRO A 90 -8.93 -4.36 12.97
C PRO A 90 -8.70 -5.67 13.72
N GLY A 91 -7.44 -6.02 13.92
CA GLY A 91 -7.04 -7.20 14.67
C GLY A 91 -6.74 -8.43 13.83
N LEU A 92 -6.64 -8.29 12.50
CA LEU A 92 -6.13 -9.36 11.63
C LEU A 92 -4.65 -9.67 11.87
N VAL A 93 -3.91 -8.70 12.42
CA VAL A 93 -2.49 -8.84 12.74
C VAL A 93 -2.21 -8.55 14.22
N GLU A 94 -1.13 -9.14 14.72
CA GLU A 94 -0.65 -8.90 16.09
C GLU A 94 -0.12 -7.48 16.27
N ALA A 95 -0.09 -7.01 17.52
CA ALA A 95 0.36 -5.68 17.88
C ALA A 95 1.85 -5.41 17.63
N ASN A 96 2.65 -6.45 17.35
CA ASN A 96 4.08 -6.33 17.09
C ASN A 96 4.44 -7.09 15.82
N LEU A 97 5.42 -6.56 15.08
CA LEU A 97 6.03 -7.27 13.96
C LEU A 97 6.72 -8.55 14.41
N GLY A 98 6.76 -9.53 13.51
CA GLY A 98 7.58 -10.73 13.66
C GLY A 98 9.08 -10.44 13.62
N GLY A 99 9.88 -11.45 13.94
CA GLY A 99 11.34 -11.35 13.92
C GLY A 99 11.94 -11.10 12.52
N ASP A 100 11.16 -11.37 11.48
CA ASP A 100 11.47 -11.08 10.07
C ASP A 100 10.91 -9.71 9.61
N ARG A 101 10.45 -8.89 10.56
CA ARG A 101 9.81 -7.58 10.31
C ARG A 101 8.60 -7.65 9.38
N LYS A 102 7.86 -8.76 9.40
CA LYS A 102 6.58 -8.89 8.71
C LYS A 102 5.44 -8.90 9.71
N PRO A 103 4.22 -8.49 9.32
CA PRO A 103 3.04 -8.64 10.16
C PRO A 103 2.83 -10.10 10.54
N VAL A 104 2.48 -10.32 11.79
CA VAL A 104 2.11 -11.64 12.32
C VAL A 104 0.61 -11.76 12.29
N TYR A 105 0.09 -12.76 11.60
CA TYR A 105 -1.34 -12.98 11.50
C TYR A 105 -1.92 -13.45 12.83
N ALA A 106 -3.00 -12.80 13.29
CA ALA A 106 -3.65 -13.10 14.56
C ALA A 106 -4.72 -14.20 14.45
N SER A 107 -4.94 -14.78 13.26
CA SER A 107 -5.90 -15.88 13.00
C SER A 107 -7.33 -15.56 13.44
N MET A 108 -7.75 -14.30 13.38
CA MET A 108 -9.02 -13.86 13.96
C MET A 108 -10.20 -14.07 13.00
N CYS A 109 -10.02 -13.82 11.71
CA CYS A 109 -11.07 -13.84 10.70
C CYS A 109 -10.85 -14.96 9.65
N GLU A 110 -10.35 -16.09 10.08
CA GLU A 110 -10.39 -17.34 9.31
C GLU A 110 -11.79 -17.92 9.33
N GLY A 111 -12.24 -18.48 8.22
CA GLY A 111 -13.56 -19.14 8.15
C GLY A 111 -13.70 -20.35 9.06
N GLY A 112 -14.92 -20.81 9.22
CA GLY A 112 -15.26 -22.01 9.97
C GLY A 112 -16.01 -21.75 11.28
N ALA A 113 -16.27 -22.82 12.03
CA ALA A 113 -17.13 -22.80 13.22
C ALA A 113 -16.55 -21.97 14.41
N THR A 114 -15.28 -21.59 14.33
CA THR A 114 -14.58 -20.85 15.37
C THR A 114 -14.44 -19.36 15.08
N MET A 115 -14.89 -18.89 13.92
CA MET A 115 -14.82 -17.48 13.56
C MET A 115 -15.60 -16.62 14.56
N ASN A 116 -14.96 -15.63 15.13
CA ASN A 116 -15.58 -14.68 16.04
C ASN A 116 -16.29 -13.58 15.24
N ILE A 117 -17.60 -13.73 15.03
CA ILE A 117 -18.42 -12.77 14.28
C ILE A 117 -18.48 -11.37 14.91
N THR A 118 -18.19 -11.24 16.20
CA THR A 118 -18.10 -9.91 16.85
C THR A 118 -16.81 -9.18 16.47
N ALA A 119 -15.72 -9.92 16.35
CA ALA A 119 -14.43 -9.39 15.93
C ALA A 119 -14.35 -9.27 14.39
N CYS A 120 -15.10 -10.08 13.65
CA CYS A 120 -15.15 -10.11 12.19
C CYS A 120 -16.57 -9.84 11.69
N PRO A 121 -17.08 -8.63 11.86
CA PRO A 121 -18.48 -8.31 11.58
C PRO A 121 -18.84 -8.44 10.09
N PHE A 122 -17.84 -8.30 9.23
CA PHE A 122 -17.97 -8.44 7.77
C PHE A 122 -17.61 -9.86 7.26
N GLY A 123 -17.51 -10.83 8.17
CA GLY A 123 -17.26 -12.21 7.83
C GLY A 123 -15.78 -12.57 7.72
N GLN A 124 -15.53 -13.64 6.98
CA GLN A 124 -14.18 -14.14 6.74
C GLN A 124 -13.38 -13.14 5.90
N GLN A 125 -12.14 -12.87 6.32
CA GLN A 125 -11.24 -11.94 5.63
C GLN A 125 -9.98 -12.64 5.07
N THR A 126 -9.70 -13.84 5.51
CA THR A 126 -8.55 -14.64 5.09
C THR A 126 -8.90 -16.12 5.13
N THR A 127 -8.21 -16.92 4.32
CA THR A 127 -8.43 -18.36 4.28
C THR A 127 -7.73 -19.07 5.43
N SER A 128 -6.50 -18.70 5.73
CA SER A 128 -5.69 -19.31 6.78
C SER A 128 -4.44 -18.49 7.09
N LYS A 129 -3.82 -18.78 8.24
CA LYS A 129 -2.49 -18.24 8.54
C LYS A 129 -1.46 -18.57 7.46
N ALA A 130 -1.48 -19.77 6.92
CA ALA A 130 -0.54 -20.21 5.88
C ALA A 130 -0.72 -19.43 4.57
N ALA A 131 -1.95 -19.04 4.21
CA ALA A 131 -2.23 -18.17 3.08
C ALA A 131 -1.74 -16.74 3.36
N TYR A 132 -2.11 -16.17 4.51
CA TYR A 132 -1.67 -14.82 4.90
C TYR A 132 -0.14 -14.69 4.95
N ASP A 133 0.58 -15.69 5.47
CA ASP A 133 2.04 -15.67 5.57
C ASP A 133 2.74 -15.50 4.21
N GLN A 134 2.04 -15.75 3.09
CA GLN A 134 2.56 -15.57 1.72
C GLN A 134 2.44 -14.12 1.20
N TRP A 135 1.64 -13.27 1.84
CA TRP A 135 1.33 -11.93 1.33
C TRP A 135 2.58 -11.05 1.24
N TYR A 136 3.48 -11.15 2.22
CA TYR A 136 4.66 -10.30 2.32
C TYR A 136 5.98 -11.08 2.29
N ARG A 137 5.94 -12.33 1.83
CA ARG A 137 7.13 -13.18 1.71
C ARG A 137 7.27 -13.72 0.29
N PRO A 138 8.51 -13.89 -0.22
CA PRO A 138 8.71 -14.53 -1.51
C PRO A 138 8.28 -16.00 -1.47
N VAL A 139 7.38 -16.40 -2.38
CA VAL A 139 6.95 -17.80 -2.50
C VAL A 139 6.90 -18.16 -3.98
N ASP A 140 7.80 -19.06 -4.37
CA ASP A 140 7.93 -19.51 -5.76
C ASP A 140 6.60 -20.08 -6.28
N GLY A 141 6.19 -19.63 -7.48
CA GLY A 141 4.95 -20.04 -8.12
C GLY A 141 3.68 -19.40 -7.55
N VAL A 142 3.74 -18.72 -6.42
CA VAL A 142 2.61 -18.03 -5.77
C VAL A 142 2.63 -16.54 -6.05
N ASN A 143 3.78 -15.88 -5.85
CA ASN A 143 3.90 -14.46 -6.11
C ASN A 143 5.13 -14.09 -6.95
N LYS A 144 5.06 -12.94 -7.62
CA LYS A 144 6.18 -12.34 -8.33
C LYS A 144 6.47 -10.97 -7.70
N GLN A 145 7.74 -10.71 -7.43
CA GLN A 145 8.16 -9.51 -6.72
C GLN A 145 8.81 -8.51 -7.66
N PHE A 146 8.57 -7.23 -7.40
CA PHE A 146 9.20 -6.11 -8.12
C PHE A 146 9.57 -5.02 -7.12
N PHE A 147 10.60 -4.23 -7.47
CA PHE A 147 10.82 -2.96 -6.78
C PHE A 147 9.71 -1.98 -7.13
N LEU A 148 9.31 -1.19 -6.14
CA LEU A 148 8.34 -0.10 -6.30
C LEU A 148 8.96 1.18 -5.77
N TYR A 149 8.92 2.23 -6.57
CA TYR A 149 9.36 3.56 -6.16
C TYR A 149 8.14 4.46 -6.02
N LEU A 150 7.94 5.03 -4.83
CA LEU A 150 6.90 6.02 -4.55
C LEU A 150 7.56 7.39 -4.43
N MET A 151 7.18 8.34 -5.26
CA MET A 151 7.68 9.72 -5.25
C MET A 151 6.65 10.63 -4.61
N PHE A 152 7.06 11.30 -3.54
CA PHE A 152 6.23 12.23 -2.79
C PHE A 152 6.45 13.67 -3.27
N ASP A 153 5.37 14.42 -3.40
CA ASP A 153 5.42 15.87 -3.57
C ASP A 153 5.40 16.55 -2.21
N LYS A 154 6.23 17.58 -2.04
CA LYS A 154 6.18 18.42 -0.85
C LYS A 154 5.20 19.57 -1.07
N LEU A 155 4.10 19.53 -0.34
CA LEU A 155 3.05 20.54 -0.39
C LEU A 155 3.53 21.86 0.28
N PRO A 156 2.91 23.02 -0.04
CA PRO A 156 3.24 24.30 0.60
C PRO A 156 3.10 24.29 2.12
N SER A 157 2.26 23.41 2.67
CA SER A 157 2.12 23.17 4.12
C SER A 157 3.34 22.52 4.77
N GLY A 158 4.28 22.02 3.98
CA GLY A 158 5.41 21.22 4.46
C GLY A 158 5.13 19.71 4.54
N ILE A 159 3.90 19.29 4.28
CA ILE A 159 3.50 17.86 4.22
C ILE A 159 4.09 17.23 2.95
N ALA A 160 4.69 16.07 3.08
CA ALA A 160 5.01 15.19 1.96
C ALA A 160 3.77 14.34 1.66
N SER A 161 3.32 14.36 0.41
CA SER A 161 2.10 13.69 -0.03
C SER A 161 2.35 12.82 -1.25
N PHE A 162 1.80 11.63 -1.22
CA PHE A 162 1.58 10.77 -2.39
C PHE A 162 0.10 10.43 -2.46
N GLN A 163 -0.53 10.56 -3.62
CA GLN A 163 -1.93 10.20 -3.82
C GLN A 163 -2.15 9.64 -5.22
N SER A 164 -2.80 8.48 -5.29
CA SER A 164 -3.32 7.90 -6.53
C SER A 164 -4.72 7.31 -6.27
N ALA A 165 -5.72 7.78 -6.99
CA ALA A 165 -7.05 7.18 -7.04
C ALA A 165 -7.12 5.98 -8.01
N HIS A 166 -6.02 5.67 -8.69
CA HIS A 166 -5.83 4.54 -9.59
C HIS A 166 -4.43 3.95 -9.36
N PHE A 167 -4.23 3.37 -8.18
CA PHE A 167 -2.94 2.80 -7.79
C PHE A 167 -2.80 1.36 -8.30
N PHE A 168 -2.41 1.22 -9.56
CA PHE A 168 -2.22 -0.08 -10.23
C PHE A 168 -0.77 -0.24 -10.73
N PRO A 169 0.20 -0.38 -9.83
CA PRO A 169 1.63 -0.43 -10.21
C PRO A 169 2.00 -1.65 -11.05
N LEU A 170 1.16 -2.69 -11.04
CA LEU A 170 1.40 -3.96 -11.72
C LEU A 170 0.55 -4.17 -12.99
N ASP A 171 -0.14 -3.13 -13.48
CA ASP A 171 -0.93 -3.26 -14.72
C ASP A 171 -0.07 -3.79 -15.87
N GLY A 172 -0.52 -4.90 -16.46
CA GLY A 172 0.17 -5.59 -17.56
C GLY A 172 1.48 -6.27 -17.18
N GLN A 173 1.78 -6.39 -15.89
CA GLN A 173 3.00 -7.03 -15.37
C GLN A 173 2.69 -8.37 -14.70
N GLY A 174 3.74 -9.06 -14.29
CA GLY A 174 3.64 -10.24 -13.47
C GLY A 174 2.78 -11.35 -14.07
N TRP A 175 1.61 -11.61 -13.48
CA TRP A 175 0.60 -12.54 -13.95
C TRP A 175 -0.43 -11.88 -14.88
N GLY A 176 -0.37 -10.56 -15.06
CA GLY A 176 -1.26 -9.76 -15.89
C GLY A 176 -2.45 -9.21 -15.13
N ASN A 177 -3.35 -8.56 -15.87
CA ASN A 177 -4.57 -7.98 -15.30
C ASN A 177 -5.65 -9.05 -15.14
N HIS A 178 -6.48 -8.94 -14.12
CA HIS A 178 -7.51 -9.92 -13.79
C HIS A 178 -8.75 -9.31 -13.12
N GLY A 179 -9.05 -8.07 -13.39
CA GLY A 179 -10.28 -7.40 -12.97
C GLY A 179 -10.50 -6.14 -13.78
N LYS A 180 -11.64 -5.48 -13.55
CA LYS A 180 -11.98 -4.21 -14.18
C LYS A 180 -12.25 -3.15 -13.13
N ASP A 181 -11.71 -1.95 -13.35
CA ASP A 181 -12.06 -0.80 -12.55
C ASP A 181 -13.50 -0.30 -12.86
N ALA A 182 -13.98 0.69 -12.12
CA ALA A 182 -15.31 1.25 -12.29
C ALA A 182 -15.56 1.86 -13.69
N ASP A 183 -14.49 2.22 -14.40
CA ASP A 183 -14.54 2.74 -15.76
C ASP A 183 -14.46 1.63 -16.82
N GLY A 184 -14.33 0.38 -16.41
CA GLY A 184 -14.26 -0.79 -17.28
C GLY A 184 -12.87 -1.10 -17.85
N ASN A 185 -11.82 -0.46 -17.37
CA ASN A 185 -10.45 -0.75 -17.78
C ASN A 185 -9.95 -2.01 -17.07
N GLU A 186 -9.22 -2.86 -17.81
CA GLU A 186 -8.54 -4.03 -17.24
C GLU A 186 -7.42 -3.59 -16.31
N ARG A 187 -7.42 -4.09 -15.05
CA ARG A 187 -6.48 -3.77 -14.00
C ARG A 187 -5.95 -5.00 -13.28
N ASN A 188 -4.86 -4.83 -12.58
CA ASN A 188 -4.36 -5.82 -11.65
C ASN A 188 -4.81 -5.48 -10.23
N PHE A 189 -5.73 -6.27 -9.65
CA PHE A 189 -6.27 -6.13 -8.30
C PHE A 189 -5.70 -7.17 -7.31
N GLY A 190 -4.70 -7.93 -7.70
CA GLY A 190 -4.12 -8.97 -6.86
C GLY A 190 -2.69 -8.62 -6.45
N PHE A 191 -2.48 -7.65 -5.56
CA PHE A 191 -1.12 -7.31 -5.15
C PHE A 191 -0.99 -6.85 -3.70
N THR A 192 0.22 -6.98 -3.18
CA THR A 192 0.60 -6.40 -1.89
C THR A 192 1.74 -5.40 -2.07
N THR A 193 1.74 -4.36 -1.26
CA THR A 193 2.80 -3.35 -1.21
C THR A 193 3.45 -3.34 0.17
N GLU A 194 4.76 -3.27 0.20
CA GLU A 194 5.56 -3.26 1.42
C GLU A 194 6.62 -2.17 1.33
N VAL A 195 6.70 -1.31 2.34
CA VAL A 195 7.70 -0.23 2.45
C VAL A 195 8.35 -0.26 3.82
N HIS A 196 9.67 -0.24 3.84
CA HIS A 196 10.48 -0.11 5.05
C HIS A 196 11.33 1.15 4.96
N THR A 197 11.26 2.00 5.97
CA THR A 197 12.04 3.22 6.04
C THR A 197 12.36 3.57 7.49
N THR A 198 13.12 4.62 7.69
CA THR A 198 13.36 5.20 9.01
C THR A 198 13.11 6.70 8.98
N PHE A 199 12.65 7.25 10.09
CA PHE A 199 12.39 8.67 10.23
C PHE A 199 12.92 9.19 11.57
N LYS A 200 13.20 10.49 11.63
CA LYS A 200 13.57 11.18 12.87
C LYS A 200 12.31 11.69 13.54
N TYR A 201 12.11 11.32 14.82
CA TYR A 201 11.02 11.86 15.63
C TYR A 201 11.47 13.08 16.40
N GLY A 202 10.93 14.25 16.07
CA GLY A 202 11.24 15.55 16.70
C GLY A 202 10.12 16.09 17.57
N GLY A 203 8.90 15.65 17.32
CA GLY A 203 7.65 16.11 17.93
C GLY A 203 6.72 16.79 16.91
N ALA A 204 5.42 16.61 17.11
CA ALA A 204 4.34 17.05 16.23
C ALA A 204 4.31 16.35 14.86
N GLU A 205 4.95 15.17 14.72
CA GLU A 205 4.82 14.37 13.53
C GLU A 205 3.49 13.65 13.47
N THR A 206 2.91 13.64 12.27
CA THR A 206 1.68 12.91 11.93
C THR A 206 1.88 12.07 10.68
N PHE A 207 1.19 10.95 10.64
CA PHE A 207 1.10 10.10 9.45
C PHE A 207 -0.37 9.79 9.20
N THR A 208 -0.85 10.09 7.99
CA THR A 208 -2.21 9.81 7.56
C THR A 208 -2.17 8.88 6.36
N PHE A 209 -2.96 7.83 6.41
CA PHE A 209 -3.28 7.01 5.25
C PHE A 209 -4.75 7.20 4.87
N THR A 210 -5.02 7.22 3.58
CA THR A 210 -6.36 7.15 2.99
C THR A 210 -6.31 6.16 1.84
N GLY A 211 -7.16 5.15 1.84
CA GLY A 211 -7.20 4.12 0.79
C GLY A 211 -8.07 2.92 1.14
N ASP A 212 -7.97 1.93 0.31
CA ASP A 212 -8.55 0.59 0.29
C ASP A 212 -7.45 -0.41 -0.09
N ASP A 213 -7.53 -1.67 0.09
CA ASP A 213 -8.16 -2.53 1.06
C ASP A 213 -7.39 -2.56 2.41
N ASP A 214 -6.63 -3.65 2.68
CA ASP A 214 -5.89 -3.76 3.94
C ASP A 214 -4.71 -2.81 4.05
N LEU A 215 -4.57 -2.16 5.20
CA LEU A 215 -3.35 -1.44 5.54
C LEU A 215 -2.94 -1.64 6.99
N TRP A 216 -1.65 -1.89 7.20
CA TRP A 216 -1.00 -1.86 8.50
C TRP A 216 0.23 -0.96 8.46
N VAL A 217 0.34 -0.07 9.44
CA VAL A 217 1.55 0.72 9.67
C VAL A 217 2.12 0.37 11.04
N PHE A 218 3.39 0.01 11.07
CA PHE A 218 4.13 -0.22 12.30
C PHE A 218 5.19 0.86 12.47
N ILE A 219 5.32 1.36 13.68
CA ILE A 219 6.36 2.30 14.08
C ILE A 219 7.11 1.70 15.27
N ASN A 220 8.42 1.65 15.19
CA ASN A 220 9.26 0.99 16.18
C ASN A 220 8.84 -0.48 16.42
N GLY A 221 8.42 -1.16 15.36
CA GLY A 221 7.93 -2.53 15.38
C GLY A 221 6.56 -2.75 16.03
N LYS A 222 5.86 -1.68 16.41
CA LYS A 222 4.52 -1.72 17.03
C LYS A 222 3.46 -1.18 16.11
N LEU A 223 2.29 -1.82 16.11
CA LEU A 223 1.15 -1.45 15.29
C LEU A 223 0.67 -0.04 15.64
N ALA A 224 0.71 0.84 14.67
CA ALA A 224 0.35 2.25 14.78
C ALA A 224 -0.96 2.58 14.05
N ILE A 225 -1.19 1.96 12.89
CA ILE A 225 -2.44 2.03 12.13
C ILE A 225 -2.85 0.61 11.78
N ASP A 226 -4.11 0.30 12.01
CA ASP A 226 -4.76 -0.97 11.67
C ASP A 226 -6.04 -0.66 10.88
N LEU A 227 -6.00 -0.96 9.60
CA LEU A 227 -7.09 -0.93 8.64
C LEU A 227 -7.07 -2.26 7.88
N GLY A 228 -7.10 -3.38 8.63
CA GLY A 228 -7.16 -4.71 8.03
C GLY A 228 -8.55 -5.04 7.51
N GLY A 229 -8.61 -5.96 6.56
CA GLY A 229 -9.84 -6.41 5.91
C GLY A 229 -10.20 -5.60 4.67
N LEU A 230 -11.16 -6.11 3.92
CA LEU A 230 -11.69 -5.48 2.71
C LEU A 230 -12.64 -4.35 3.09
N HIS A 231 -12.40 -3.17 2.59
CA HIS A 231 -13.21 -1.99 2.89
C HIS A 231 -13.12 -0.93 1.77
N PRO A 232 -14.17 -0.09 1.59
CA PRO A 232 -14.07 1.12 0.80
C PRO A 232 -13.00 2.07 1.34
N GLU A 233 -12.66 3.10 0.59
CA GLU A 233 -11.69 4.11 1.01
C GLU A 233 -11.95 4.61 2.44
N VAL A 234 -10.98 4.43 3.33
CA VAL A 234 -11.00 4.87 4.74
C VAL A 234 -9.77 5.72 5.03
N THR A 235 -9.94 6.72 5.89
CA THR A 235 -8.84 7.57 6.36
C THR A 235 -8.49 7.28 7.82
N LYS A 236 -7.20 7.10 8.11
CA LYS A 236 -6.68 6.96 9.47
C LYS A 236 -5.43 7.81 9.66
N THR A 237 -5.41 8.56 10.76
CA THR A 237 -4.26 9.39 11.16
C THR A 237 -3.71 8.93 12.50
N ILE A 238 -2.38 8.90 12.62
CA ILE A 238 -1.69 8.78 13.89
C ILE A 238 -0.93 10.06 14.22
N ASP A 239 -1.09 10.55 15.43
CA ASP A 239 -0.31 11.62 16.05
C ASP A 239 0.76 10.96 16.93
N LEU A 240 2.04 11.22 16.62
CA LEU A 240 3.14 10.57 17.31
C LEU A 240 3.35 11.10 18.74
N ASP A 241 3.04 12.36 19.01
CA ASP A 241 3.15 12.89 20.38
C ASP A 241 2.12 12.22 21.31
N ALA A 242 0.89 12.02 20.82
CA ALA A 242 -0.15 11.31 21.56
C ALA A 242 0.16 9.81 21.71
N SER A 243 0.84 9.20 20.74
CA SER A 243 1.09 7.76 20.67
C SER A 243 2.47 7.35 21.17
N ALA A 244 3.33 8.29 21.55
CA ALA A 244 4.74 8.04 21.86
C ALA A 244 4.96 6.98 22.93
N GLY A 245 4.16 7.00 24.00
CA GLY A 245 4.23 6.02 25.09
C GLY A 245 3.90 4.59 24.63
N THR A 246 2.84 4.43 23.84
CA THR A 246 2.42 3.12 23.30
C THR A 246 3.44 2.58 22.31
N LEU A 247 3.96 3.44 21.43
CA LEU A 247 4.98 3.09 20.43
C LEU A 247 6.36 2.90 21.03
N GLY A 248 6.61 3.40 22.23
CA GLY A 248 7.92 3.35 22.90
C GLY A 248 8.94 4.23 22.21
N ILE A 249 8.54 5.40 21.74
CA ILE A 249 9.39 6.37 21.03
C ILE A 249 9.63 7.63 21.88
N ALA A 250 10.77 8.29 21.68
CA ALA A 250 11.14 9.53 22.35
C ALA A 250 11.71 10.56 21.37
N LYS A 251 11.41 11.84 21.60
CA LYS A 251 11.89 12.94 20.75
C LYS A 251 13.41 12.96 20.64
N GLY A 252 13.90 13.28 19.45
CA GLY A 252 15.32 13.37 19.14
C GLY A 252 15.93 12.07 18.58
N SER A 253 15.20 10.95 18.60
CA SER A 253 15.68 9.63 18.13
C SER A 253 15.10 9.28 16.75
N THR A 254 15.72 8.29 16.12
CA THR A 254 15.29 7.76 14.83
C THR A 254 14.61 6.41 15.04
N TYR A 255 13.51 6.18 14.32
CA TYR A 255 12.72 4.96 14.44
C TYR A 255 12.37 4.37 13.08
N PRO A 256 12.21 3.04 12.96
CA PRO A 256 11.69 2.42 11.77
C PRO A 256 10.19 2.70 11.62
N LEU A 257 9.77 2.82 10.36
CA LEU A 257 8.41 2.79 9.89
C LEU A 257 8.29 1.66 8.87
N ASP A 258 7.33 0.78 9.06
CA ASP A 258 7.03 -0.35 8.19
C ASP A 258 5.56 -0.24 7.76
N LEU A 259 5.31 -0.18 6.45
CA LEU A 259 3.98 -0.09 5.87
C LEU A 259 3.71 -1.35 5.06
N PHE A 260 2.54 -1.93 5.26
CA PHE A 260 2.04 -3.10 4.55
C PHE A 260 0.63 -2.83 4.06
N HIS A 261 0.44 -2.97 2.75
CA HIS A 261 -0.85 -2.78 2.10
C HIS A 261 -1.16 -3.99 1.23
N ALA A 262 -2.42 -4.34 1.09
CA ALA A 262 -2.87 -5.36 0.16
C ALA A 262 -4.10 -4.85 -0.60
N GLU A 263 -4.02 -4.92 -1.93
CA GLU A 263 -5.12 -4.74 -2.86
C GLU A 263 -5.64 -6.13 -3.23
N ARG A 264 -6.89 -6.43 -2.88
CA ARG A 264 -7.40 -7.80 -2.96
C ARG A 264 -8.75 -7.94 -3.63
N HIS A 265 -9.41 -6.85 -3.96
CA HIS A 265 -10.76 -6.90 -4.53
C HIS A 265 -11.01 -5.76 -5.53
N THR A 266 -11.73 -6.06 -6.62
CA THR A 266 -12.24 -5.05 -7.56
C THR A 266 -13.30 -4.17 -6.84
N ASN A 267 -13.54 -2.90 -7.25
CA ASN A 267 -13.23 -2.26 -8.53
C ASN A 267 -12.47 -0.92 -8.40
N ALA A 268 -11.91 -0.59 -7.27
CA ALA A 268 -11.11 0.62 -7.01
C ALA A 268 -9.77 0.23 -6.40
N SER A 269 -8.78 1.09 -6.50
CA SER A 269 -7.52 1.00 -5.75
C SER A 269 -7.05 2.43 -5.45
N ASN A 270 -7.26 2.84 -4.22
CA ASN A 270 -6.91 4.16 -3.71
C ASN A 270 -5.74 4.05 -2.73
N PHE A 271 -4.70 4.81 -2.96
CA PHE A 271 -3.55 4.84 -2.08
C PHE A 271 -3.08 6.27 -1.87
N ARG A 272 -3.19 6.78 -0.65
CA ARG A 272 -2.71 8.10 -0.27
C ARG A 272 -1.97 8.05 1.06
N VAL A 273 -0.82 8.71 1.08
CA VAL A 273 -0.04 8.97 2.29
C VAL A 273 0.23 10.46 2.41
N ASP A 274 -0.10 11.04 3.55
CA ASP A 274 0.27 12.41 3.94
C ASP A 274 1.07 12.37 5.23
N THR A 275 2.26 12.97 5.25
CA THR A 275 3.10 12.99 6.43
C THR A 275 4.04 14.18 6.48
N ASN A 276 4.38 14.63 7.68
CA ASN A 276 5.46 15.60 7.91
C ASN A 276 6.74 14.94 8.46
N PHE A 277 6.86 13.61 8.29
CA PHE A 277 8.05 12.87 8.71
C PHE A 277 9.30 13.32 7.95
N THR A 278 10.41 13.40 8.65
CA THR A 278 11.73 13.54 8.05
C THR A 278 12.33 12.13 7.91
N PHE A 279 12.19 11.56 6.72
CA PHE A 279 12.78 10.26 6.41
C PHE A 279 14.31 10.39 6.33
N VAL A 280 15.03 9.41 6.87
CA VAL A 280 16.50 9.39 6.91
C VAL A 280 17.09 8.16 6.21
N ASN A 281 16.26 7.21 5.80
CA ASN A 281 16.65 6.06 4.99
C ASN A 281 15.51 5.73 4.03
N CYS A 282 15.69 6.00 2.75
CA CYS A 282 14.65 5.91 1.75
C CYS A 282 14.97 4.98 0.58
N GLY A 283 16.10 4.35 0.60
CA GLY A 283 16.62 3.57 -0.51
C GLY A 283 17.10 2.18 -0.17
N VAL A 284 16.79 1.69 1.01
CA VAL A 284 17.26 0.36 1.45
C VAL A 284 16.07 -0.42 1.97
N ILE A 285 15.86 -1.60 1.40
CA ILE A 285 14.98 -2.60 2.02
C ILE A 285 15.74 -3.13 3.23
N ILE A 286 15.31 -2.74 4.41
CA ILE A 286 15.91 -3.18 5.66
C ILE A 286 15.27 -4.51 6.04
N PRO A 287 16.06 -5.56 6.32
CA PRO A 287 15.55 -6.86 6.76
C PRO A 287 14.93 -6.78 8.15
#